data_a5c3470a01e1604dd82c6a3ca5c0892f
#
_entry.id   a5c3470a01e1604dd82c6a3ca5c0892f
#
_cell.length_a   1.000
_cell.length_b   1.000
_cell.length_c   1.000
_cell.angle_alpha   90.00
_cell.angle_beta   90.00
_cell.angle_gamma   90.00
#
_symmetry.space_group_name_H-M   'P 1'
#
loop_
_entity.id
_entity.type
_entity.pdbx_description
1 polymer ?
#
loop_
_entity_poly.entity_id
_entity_poly.type
_entity_poly.pdbx_seq_one_letter_code
_entity_poly.pdbx_strand_id
1 'polypeptide(L)'
;MAHNTNISASVQNEESSIMSAAQFPERHFFTPIVIIGSGFAGIGAAIRLQQKGFNDFVILEQANNFGGTWRDNTYPGAECDVPSHLYSFSFEPNPHWSKAFAPQKEIQKYLLHCAQKHKLTEKILFNAEVVNASFNEAKGEWVVNLADDRIVRCRLLIMGNGGLSKPAYPNIEGQAQFQGKTMH
;
A
#
# COMPACT_ATOMS: atom_id res chain seq x y z
N MET A 1 -8.58 0.74 56.48
CA MET A 1 -7.25 0.97 55.84
C MET A 1 -7.38 0.48 54.40
N ALA A 2 -7.54 1.44 53.53
CA ALA A 2 -7.72 1.18 52.11
C ALA A 2 -6.36 1.33 51.43
N HIS A 3 -5.88 0.30 50.74
CA HIS A 3 -4.74 0.40 49.82
C HIS A 3 -5.27 0.55 48.41
N ASN A 4 -5.11 1.81 47.97
CA ASN A 4 -5.29 2.20 46.58
C ASN A 4 -4.00 1.86 45.82
N THR A 5 -4.02 0.87 44.94
CA THR A 5 -2.95 0.61 43.99
C THR A 5 -3.35 1.18 42.63
N ASN A 6 -2.84 2.35 42.34
CA ASN A 6 -2.83 2.95 40.99
C ASN A 6 -1.98 2.09 40.07
N ILE A 7 -2.62 1.42 39.12
CA ILE A 7 -1.95 0.86 37.95
C ILE A 7 -2.08 1.91 36.84
N SER A 8 -1.08 2.76 36.72
CA SER A 8 -0.87 3.58 35.53
C SER A 8 -0.41 2.69 34.39
N ALA A 9 -1.33 2.35 33.49
CA ALA A 9 -0.99 1.74 32.23
C ALA A 9 -0.24 2.76 31.37
N SER A 10 1.07 2.60 31.30
CA SER A 10 1.92 3.24 30.30
C SER A 10 1.57 2.64 28.93
N VAL A 11 0.69 3.33 28.19
CA VAL A 11 0.58 3.14 26.75
C VAL A 11 1.86 3.70 26.14
N GLN A 12 2.85 2.84 25.97
CA GLN A 12 4.00 3.16 25.14
C GLN A 12 3.51 3.19 23.70
N ASN A 13 3.49 4.38 23.14
CA ASN A 13 3.48 4.58 21.71
C ASN A 13 4.71 3.85 21.13
N GLU A 14 4.51 2.68 20.59
CA GLU A 14 5.44 2.12 19.61
C GLU A 14 5.33 3.01 18.37
N GLU A 15 6.14 4.05 18.31
CA GLU A 15 6.49 4.73 17.09
C GLU A 15 7.09 3.67 16.17
N SER A 16 6.29 3.20 15.20
CA SER A 16 6.76 2.35 14.13
C SER A 16 7.94 3.07 13.49
N SER A 17 9.13 2.52 13.61
CA SER A 17 10.33 3.05 12.97
C SER A 17 10.07 3.00 11.45
N ILE A 18 9.64 4.12 10.91
CA ILE A 18 9.58 4.37 9.49
C ILE A 18 11.04 4.27 9.03
N MET A 19 11.38 3.21 8.32
CA MET A 19 12.70 3.11 7.72
C MET A 19 12.86 4.30 6.78
N SER A 20 13.71 5.21 7.18
CA SER A 20 13.92 6.49 6.52
C SER A 20 14.61 6.27 5.17
N ALA A 21 14.62 7.30 4.34
CA ALA A 21 15.35 7.42 3.06
C ALA A 21 16.83 6.98 3.09
N ALA A 22 17.37 6.64 4.26
CA ALA A 22 18.71 6.12 4.48
C ALA A 22 18.98 4.75 3.81
N GLN A 23 17.94 3.97 3.47
CA GLN A 23 18.12 2.68 2.82
C GLN A 23 18.26 2.78 1.29
N PHE A 24 17.83 3.91 0.70
CA PHE A 24 17.98 4.23 -0.72
C PHE A 24 18.54 5.65 -0.86
N PRO A 25 19.82 5.88 -0.48
CA PRO A 25 20.39 7.22 -0.35
C PRO A 25 20.69 7.89 -1.70
N GLU A 26 20.67 7.14 -2.79
CA GLU A 26 21.01 7.68 -4.11
C GLU A 26 19.78 8.24 -4.82
N ARG A 27 19.95 9.40 -5.42
CA ARG A 27 18.92 10.05 -6.25
C ARG A 27 18.56 9.22 -7.48
N HIS A 28 19.49 8.35 -7.91
CA HIS A 28 19.34 7.46 -9.05
C HIS A 28 19.89 6.09 -8.68
N PHE A 29 19.06 5.06 -8.72
CA PHE A 29 19.50 3.70 -8.45
C PHE A 29 18.87 2.69 -9.41
N PHE A 30 19.45 1.50 -9.44
CA PHE A 30 18.95 0.35 -10.19
C PHE A 30 18.53 -0.75 -9.22
N THR A 31 17.41 -1.38 -9.52
CA THR A 31 16.96 -2.63 -8.90
C THR A 31 16.41 -3.56 -9.97
N PRO A 32 16.56 -4.88 -9.90
CA PRO A 32 16.01 -5.78 -10.91
C PRO A 32 14.50 -5.63 -11.12
N ILE A 33 13.73 -5.44 -10.04
CA ILE A 33 12.28 -5.40 -10.07
C ILE A 33 11.77 -4.19 -9.29
N VAL A 34 10.85 -3.44 -9.89
CA VAL A 34 10.06 -2.40 -9.25
C VAL A 34 8.60 -2.82 -9.20
N ILE A 35 7.97 -2.63 -8.05
CA ILE A 35 6.53 -2.79 -7.85
C ILE A 35 5.95 -1.41 -7.54
N ILE A 36 4.95 -0.95 -8.30
CA ILE A 36 4.26 0.33 -8.04
C ILE A 36 3.00 0.06 -7.23
N GLY A 37 2.91 0.69 -6.06
CA GLY A 37 1.77 0.59 -5.14
C GLY A 37 1.89 -0.54 -4.12
N SER A 38 1.35 -0.31 -2.92
CA SER A 38 1.38 -1.21 -1.78
C SER A 38 -0.01 -1.58 -1.25
N GLY A 39 -0.99 -1.65 -2.14
CA GLY A 39 -2.29 -2.28 -1.89
C GLY A 39 -2.22 -3.81 -2.00
N PHE A 40 -3.37 -4.48 -2.13
CA PHE A 40 -3.43 -5.93 -2.31
C PHE A 40 -2.50 -6.44 -3.43
N ALA A 41 -2.55 -5.82 -4.60
CA ALA A 41 -1.76 -6.27 -5.74
C ALA A 41 -0.25 -6.19 -5.47
N GLY A 42 0.24 -5.06 -4.97
CA GLY A 42 1.66 -4.86 -4.70
C GLY A 42 2.19 -5.74 -3.56
N ILE A 43 1.46 -5.82 -2.44
CA ILE A 43 1.81 -6.73 -1.33
C ILE A 43 1.82 -8.18 -1.80
N GLY A 44 0.77 -8.61 -2.53
CA GLY A 44 0.68 -9.97 -3.05
C GLY A 44 1.81 -10.31 -4.02
N ALA A 45 2.14 -9.40 -4.94
CA ALA A 45 3.25 -9.57 -5.86
C ALA A 45 4.59 -9.70 -5.13
N ALA A 46 4.86 -8.82 -4.16
CA ALA A 46 6.08 -8.84 -3.37
C ALA A 46 6.27 -10.15 -2.60
N ILE A 47 5.21 -10.63 -1.92
CA ILE A 47 5.25 -11.90 -1.19
C ILE A 47 5.49 -13.07 -2.15
N ARG A 48 4.82 -13.09 -3.30
CA ARG A 48 5.01 -14.16 -4.30
C ARG A 48 6.41 -14.16 -4.91
N LEU A 49 7.00 -12.99 -5.14
CA LEU A 49 8.40 -12.88 -5.56
C LEU A 49 9.34 -13.50 -4.51
N GLN A 50 9.19 -13.14 -3.23
CA GLN A 50 9.97 -13.71 -2.14
C GLN A 50 9.84 -15.25 -2.06
N GLN A 51 8.61 -15.76 -2.17
CA GLN A 51 8.34 -17.22 -2.16
C GLN A 51 8.99 -17.94 -3.35
N LYS A 52 9.27 -17.23 -4.44
CA LYS A 52 9.97 -17.75 -5.61
C LYS A 52 11.48 -17.51 -5.59
N GLY A 53 12.01 -16.93 -4.49
CA GLY A 53 13.43 -16.66 -4.33
C GLY A 53 13.89 -15.31 -4.91
N PHE A 54 12.99 -14.49 -5.46
CA PHE A 54 13.31 -13.15 -5.97
C PHE A 54 13.23 -12.15 -4.82
N ASN A 55 14.36 -11.82 -4.21
CA ASN A 55 14.44 -10.93 -3.06
C ASN A 55 14.96 -9.53 -3.39
N ASP A 56 15.42 -9.32 -4.61
CA ASP A 56 15.97 -8.03 -5.05
C ASP A 56 14.91 -7.26 -5.82
N PHE A 57 14.09 -6.53 -5.05
CA PHE A 57 13.04 -5.65 -5.57
C PHE A 57 12.78 -4.49 -4.62
N VAL A 58 12.15 -3.44 -5.12
CA VAL A 58 11.62 -2.32 -4.33
C VAL A 58 10.14 -2.11 -4.64
N ILE A 59 9.36 -1.80 -3.60
CA ILE A 59 8.00 -1.32 -3.72
C ILE A 59 8.03 0.21 -3.64
N LEU A 60 7.40 0.90 -4.58
CA LEU A 60 7.23 2.36 -4.57
C LEU A 60 5.78 2.68 -4.18
N GLU A 61 5.60 3.38 -3.07
CA GLU A 61 4.29 3.78 -2.56
C GLU A 61 4.22 5.29 -2.39
N GLN A 62 3.19 5.92 -2.96
CA GLN A 62 3.00 7.38 -2.88
C GLN A 62 2.69 7.87 -1.47
N ALA A 63 2.02 7.08 -0.67
CA ALA A 63 1.68 7.43 0.70
C ALA A 63 2.75 6.95 1.70
N ASN A 64 2.51 7.22 2.97
CA ASN A 64 3.42 6.89 4.07
C ASN A 64 3.15 5.53 4.74
N ASN A 65 2.23 4.73 4.19
CA ASN A 65 1.85 3.42 4.75
C ASN A 65 1.33 2.47 3.68
N PHE A 66 1.29 1.18 3.99
CA PHE A 66 0.65 0.14 3.18
C PHE A 66 -0.88 0.29 3.14
N GLY A 67 -1.52 -0.28 2.11
CA GLY A 67 -2.96 -0.53 2.14
C GLY A 67 -3.75 -0.08 0.91
N GLY A 68 -3.29 0.94 0.16
CA GLY A 68 -3.99 1.45 -1.02
C GLY A 68 -5.44 1.83 -0.71
N THR A 69 -6.40 1.29 -1.45
CA THR A 69 -7.84 1.54 -1.27
C THR A 69 -8.30 1.39 0.19
N TRP A 70 -7.79 0.42 0.92
CA TRP A 70 -8.19 0.15 2.30
C TRP A 70 -7.51 1.06 3.32
N ARG A 71 -6.43 1.74 2.97
CA ARG A 71 -5.86 2.86 3.72
C ARG A 71 -6.65 4.14 3.48
N ASP A 72 -7.00 4.40 2.22
CA ASP A 72 -7.49 5.71 1.78
C ASP A 72 -8.99 5.92 2.03
N ASN A 73 -9.80 4.85 2.02
CA ASN A 73 -11.25 4.93 2.14
C ASN A 73 -11.73 4.64 3.56
N THR A 74 -11.80 5.66 4.40
CA THR A 74 -12.10 5.56 5.84
C THR A 74 -13.47 6.12 6.23
N TYR A 75 -14.37 6.34 5.27
CA TYR A 75 -15.71 6.87 5.52
C TYR A 75 -16.56 5.89 6.36
N PRO A 76 -17.56 6.39 7.12
CA PRO A 76 -18.43 5.54 7.94
C PRO A 76 -19.15 4.49 7.09
N GLY A 77 -19.10 3.23 7.52
CA GLY A 77 -19.72 2.11 6.80
C GLY A 77 -18.90 1.55 5.63
N ALA A 78 -17.64 1.97 5.44
CA ALA A 78 -16.77 1.38 4.43
C ALA A 78 -16.53 -0.11 4.74
N GLU A 79 -17.04 -0.98 3.91
CA GLU A 79 -16.97 -2.44 4.00
C GLU A 79 -16.70 -3.05 2.62
N CYS A 80 -16.21 -4.29 2.59
CA CYS A 80 -16.06 -5.03 1.34
C CYS A 80 -17.39 -5.67 0.93
N ASP A 81 -17.68 -5.67 -0.35
CA ASP A 81 -18.82 -6.35 -0.97
C ASP A 81 -18.52 -7.79 -1.40
N VAL A 82 -17.31 -8.26 -1.13
CA VAL A 82 -16.89 -9.65 -1.32
C VAL A 82 -16.80 -10.36 0.03
N PRO A 83 -17.26 -11.62 0.14
CA PRO A 83 -17.13 -12.38 1.38
C PRO A 83 -15.70 -12.43 1.89
N SER A 84 -15.50 -12.18 3.17
CA SER A 84 -14.20 -11.95 3.82
C SER A 84 -13.18 -13.07 3.55
N HIS A 85 -13.62 -14.34 3.59
CA HIS A 85 -12.75 -15.48 3.35
C HIS A 85 -12.25 -15.57 1.88
N LEU A 86 -12.96 -14.97 0.94
CA LEU A 86 -12.54 -14.85 -0.45
C LEU A 86 -11.67 -13.61 -0.69
N TYR A 87 -11.82 -12.59 0.19
CA TYR A 87 -11.07 -11.34 0.11
C TYR A 87 -9.78 -11.39 0.92
N SER A 88 -9.02 -12.46 0.72
CA SER A 88 -7.74 -12.74 1.37
C SER A 88 -6.77 -13.34 0.37
N PHE A 89 -5.47 -13.25 0.66
CA PHE A 89 -4.49 -13.99 -0.12
C PHE A 89 -4.62 -15.49 0.12
N SER A 90 -4.64 -16.30 -0.92
CA SER A 90 -4.73 -17.75 -0.83
C SER A 90 -3.55 -18.39 -0.07
N PHE A 91 -2.43 -17.68 0.00
CA PHE A 91 -1.21 -18.10 0.72
C PHE A 91 -1.10 -17.52 2.13
N GLU A 92 -2.04 -16.65 2.53
CA GLU A 92 -2.11 -16.03 3.85
C GLU A 92 -3.59 -15.90 4.28
N PRO A 93 -4.28 -17.04 4.53
CA PRO A 93 -5.70 -17.02 4.92
C PRO A 93 -5.87 -16.41 6.31
N ASN A 94 -6.93 -15.63 6.48
CA ASN A 94 -7.35 -15.13 7.78
C ASN A 94 -8.63 -15.85 8.24
N PRO A 95 -8.58 -16.74 9.22
CA PRO A 95 -9.79 -17.42 9.75
C PRO A 95 -10.59 -16.57 10.74
N HIS A 96 -10.08 -15.42 11.15
CA HIS A 96 -10.61 -14.63 12.27
C HIS A 96 -11.35 -13.36 11.84
N TRP A 97 -11.95 -13.36 10.63
CA TRP A 97 -12.82 -12.26 10.22
C TRP A 97 -14.02 -12.12 11.12
N SER A 98 -14.31 -10.89 11.57
CA SER A 98 -15.43 -10.62 12.50
C SER A 98 -16.80 -10.72 11.84
N LYS A 99 -16.85 -10.55 10.51
CA LYS A 99 -18.08 -10.54 9.72
C LYS A 99 -17.90 -11.26 8.39
N ALA A 100 -19.03 -11.67 7.78
CA ALA A 100 -19.07 -12.22 6.41
C ALA A 100 -18.53 -11.22 5.36
N PHE A 101 -18.78 -9.93 5.58
CA PHE A 101 -18.24 -8.82 4.80
C PHE A 101 -17.42 -7.93 5.75
N ALA A 102 -16.12 -7.90 5.56
CA ALA A 102 -15.22 -7.26 6.51
C ALA A 102 -15.24 -5.73 6.38
N PRO A 103 -15.24 -4.99 7.50
CA PRO A 103 -15.10 -3.55 7.49
C PRO A 103 -13.68 -3.13 7.08
N GLN A 104 -13.58 -1.92 6.55
CA GLN A 104 -12.33 -1.32 6.08
C GLN A 104 -11.16 -1.49 7.05
N LYS A 105 -11.37 -1.19 8.33
CA LYS A 105 -10.31 -1.26 9.36
C LYS A 105 -9.73 -2.66 9.53
N GLU A 106 -10.56 -3.68 9.38
CA GLU A 106 -10.13 -5.07 9.52
C GLU A 106 -9.31 -5.52 8.31
N ILE A 107 -9.72 -5.11 7.11
CA ILE A 107 -8.98 -5.38 5.88
C ILE A 107 -7.64 -4.65 5.88
N GLN A 108 -7.62 -3.39 6.31
CA GLN A 108 -6.38 -2.63 6.46
C GLN A 108 -5.42 -3.32 7.46
N LYS A 109 -5.93 -3.77 8.60
CA LYS A 109 -5.15 -4.53 9.58
C LYS A 109 -4.59 -5.82 9.01
N TYR A 110 -5.37 -6.53 8.20
CA TYR A 110 -4.92 -7.74 7.51
C TYR A 110 -3.77 -7.46 6.55
N LEU A 111 -3.86 -6.40 5.73
CA LEU A 111 -2.78 -6.01 4.83
C LEU A 111 -1.49 -5.62 5.56
N LEU A 112 -1.62 -4.86 6.65
CA LEU A 112 -0.48 -4.50 7.51
C LEU A 112 0.17 -5.74 8.13
N HIS A 113 -0.65 -6.68 8.62
CA HIS A 113 -0.16 -7.96 9.12
C HIS A 113 0.63 -8.74 8.06
N CYS A 114 0.10 -8.85 6.84
CA CYS A 114 0.80 -9.51 5.74
C CYS A 114 2.14 -8.83 5.42
N ALA A 115 2.14 -7.51 5.32
CA ALA A 115 3.35 -6.73 5.05
C ALA A 115 4.42 -6.92 6.14
N GLN A 116 4.02 -6.89 7.41
CA GLN A 116 4.91 -7.08 8.56
C GLN A 116 5.45 -8.51 8.64
N LYS A 117 4.57 -9.51 8.54
CA LYS A 117 4.92 -10.93 8.60
C LYS A 117 5.97 -11.30 7.55
N HIS A 118 5.83 -10.76 6.35
CA HIS A 118 6.75 -10.98 5.23
C HIS A 118 7.87 -9.94 5.12
N LYS A 119 8.06 -9.10 6.14
CA LYS A 119 9.14 -8.10 6.24
C LYS A 119 9.21 -7.15 5.03
N LEU A 120 8.06 -6.78 4.47
CA LEU A 120 8.02 -5.90 3.31
C LEU A 120 8.41 -4.45 3.64
N THR A 121 8.41 -4.07 4.92
CA THR A 121 8.91 -2.76 5.40
C THR A 121 10.37 -2.53 5.04
N GLU A 122 11.15 -3.60 4.86
CA GLU A 122 12.55 -3.54 4.43
C GLU A 122 12.71 -3.37 2.91
N LYS A 123 11.62 -3.45 2.15
CA LYS A 123 11.59 -3.48 0.68
C LYS A 123 10.75 -2.37 0.07
N ILE A 124 10.28 -1.42 0.87
CA ILE A 124 9.39 -0.36 0.41
C ILE A 124 9.99 1.02 0.59
N LEU A 125 9.77 1.85 -0.40
CA LEU A 125 10.02 3.28 -0.36
C LEU A 125 8.69 4.00 -0.31
N PHE A 126 8.35 4.53 0.85
CA PHE A 126 7.18 5.38 1.06
C PHE A 126 7.43 6.82 0.58
N ASN A 127 6.35 7.57 0.39
CA ASN A 127 6.39 8.93 -0.15
C ASN A 127 7.16 8.97 -1.49
N ALA A 128 6.93 7.97 -2.32
CA ALA A 128 7.58 7.75 -3.60
C ALA A 128 6.52 7.70 -4.71
N GLU A 129 5.90 8.85 -4.98
CA GLU A 129 4.91 8.98 -6.06
C GLU A 129 5.59 8.81 -7.41
N VAL A 130 5.15 7.81 -8.18
CA VAL A 130 5.59 7.60 -9.55
C VAL A 130 4.78 8.51 -10.47
N VAL A 131 5.46 9.41 -11.16
CA VAL A 131 4.83 10.35 -12.11
C VAL A 131 4.95 9.90 -13.56
N ASN A 132 5.96 9.11 -13.87
CA ASN A 132 6.14 8.55 -15.21
C ASN A 132 6.96 7.26 -15.16
N ALA A 133 6.65 6.34 -16.07
CA ALA A 133 7.48 5.17 -16.33
C ALA A 133 7.58 4.96 -17.85
N SER A 134 8.80 4.88 -18.37
CA SER A 134 9.08 4.67 -19.78
C SER A 134 10.06 3.52 -19.98
N PHE A 135 9.88 2.76 -21.04
CA PHE A 135 10.79 1.67 -21.38
C PHE A 135 11.88 2.18 -22.32
N ASN A 136 13.12 1.94 -21.97
CA ASN A 136 14.29 2.23 -22.81
C ASN A 136 14.69 0.97 -23.56
N GLU A 137 14.29 0.88 -24.82
CA GLU A 137 14.54 -0.31 -25.65
C GLU A 137 16.03 -0.59 -25.87
N ALA A 138 16.84 0.47 -26.05
CA ALA A 138 18.26 0.31 -26.27
C ALA A 138 18.99 -0.35 -25.09
N LYS A 139 18.49 -0.15 -23.86
CA LYS A 139 19.05 -0.72 -22.64
C LYS A 139 18.25 -1.91 -22.10
N GLY A 140 17.04 -2.14 -22.60
CA GLY A 140 16.11 -3.12 -22.09
C GLY A 140 15.71 -2.86 -20.63
N GLU A 141 15.49 -1.60 -20.28
CA GLU A 141 15.22 -1.14 -18.90
C GLU A 141 14.03 -0.21 -18.84
N TRP A 142 13.26 -0.31 -17.76
CA TRP A 142 12.33 0.71 -17.37
C TRP A 142 13.04 1.86 -16.67
N VAL A 143 12.61 3.08 -16.95
CA VAL A 143 13.01 4.31 -16.27
C VAL A 143 11.78 4.85 -15.57
N VAL A 144 11.77 4.81 -14.24
CA VAL A 144 10.67 5.21 -13.38
C VAL A 144 11.03 6.52 -12.69
N ASN A 145 10.29 7.59 -13.00
CA ASN A 145 10.51 8.92 -12.44
C ASN A 145 9.54 9.15 -11.27
N LEU A 146 10.08 9.64 -10.16
CA LEU A 146 9.32 10.01 -8.97
C LEU A 146 9.06 11.52 -8.93
N ALA A 147 8.04 11.93 -8.20
CA ALA A 147 7.64 13.34 -8.06
C ALA A 147 8.72 14.22 -7.39
N ASP A 148 9.64 13.63 -6.66
CA ASP A 148 10.77 14.31 -5.98
C ASP A 148 12.08 14.26 -6.76
N ASP A 149 12.02 14.08 -8.07
CA ASP A 149 13.13 13.99 -9.00
C ASP A 149 14.04 12.76 -8.82
N ARG A 150 13.69 11.79 -8.01
CA ARG A 150 14.40 10.50 -7.97
C ARG A 150 14.06 9.68 -9.22
N ILE A 151 15.04 8.91 -9.70
CA ILE A 151 14.87 8.00 -10.84
C ILE A 151 15.27 6.58 -10.42
N VAL A 152 14.35 5.65 -10.60
CA VAL A 152 14.59 4.24 -10.37
C VAL A 152 14.61 3.50 -11.71
N ARG A 153 15.68 2.77 -11.99
CA ARG A 153 15.76 1.92 -13.18
C ARG A 153 15.55 0.46 -12.80
N CYS A 154 14.84 -0.28 -13.65
CA CYS A 154 14.64 -1.70 -13.42
C CYS A 154 14.48 -2.50 -14.71
N ARG A 155 14.64 -3.83 -14.60
CA ARG A 155 14.37 -4.77 -15.72
C ARG A 155 12.89 -5.10 -15.82
N LEU A 156 12.24 -5.28 -14.68
CA LEU A 156 10.84 -5.66 -14.61
C LEU A 156 10.06 -4.61 -13.81
N LEU A 157 8.93 -4.20 -14.36
CA LEU A 157 8.01 -3.27 -13.72
C LEU A 157 6.67 -3.97 -13.49
N ILE A 158 6.23 -4.02 -12.22
CA ILE A 158 4.94 -4.57 -11.82
C ILE A 158 4.02 -3.42 -11.43
N MET A 159 2.91 -3.29 -12.13
CA MET A 159 1.91 -2.25 -11.91
C MET A 159 0.86 -2.71 -10.90
N GLY A 160 1.04 -2.35 -9.63
CA GLY A 160 0.11 -2.64 -8.52
C GLY A 160 -0.66 -1.41 -8.05
N ASN A 161 -0.77 -0.38 -8.86
CA ASN A 161 -1.31 0.95 -8.54
C ASN A 161 -2.84 1.01 -8.39
N GLY A 162 -3.57 -0.07 -8.69
CA GLY A 162 -5.03 -0.13 -8.57
C GLY A 162 -5.79 0.74 -9.59
N GLY A 163 -7.07 0.48 -9.75
CA GLY A 163 -7.97 1.23 -10.64
C GLY A 163 -8.79 2.33 -9.94
N LEU A 164 -8.76 2.39 -8.60
CA LEU A 164 -9.59 3.29 -7.78
C LEU A 164 -8.76 4.33 -7.02
N SER A 165 -7.53 4.61 -7.46
CA SER A 165 -6.61 5.50 -6.75
C SER A 165 -6.85 6.99 -7.02
N LYS A 166 -7.53 7.32 -8.11
CA LYS A 166 -7.86 8.72 -8.47
C LYS A 166 -9.37 8.88 -8.56
N PRO A 167 -9.96 9.88 -7.86
CA PRO A 167 -11.37 10.15 -7.99
C PRO A 167 -11.71 10.62 -9.41
N ALA A 168 -12.82 10.11 -9.94
CA ALA A 168 -13.34 10.52 -11.23
C ALA A 168 -14.86 10.69 -11.12
N TYR A 169 -15.35 11.84 -11.55
CA TYR A 169 -16.78 12.09 -11.61
C TYR A 169 -17.34 11.62 -12.95
N PRO A 170 -18.54 11.05 -12.98
CA PRO A 170 -19.19 10.67 -14.23
C PRO A 170 -19.53 11.93 -15.04
N ASN A 171 -19.44 11.83 -16.36
CA ASN A 171 -19.88 12.91 -17.26
C ASN A 171 -21.40 12.86 -17.43
N ILE A 172 -22.12 13.52 -16.51
CA ILE A 172 -23.58 13.58 -16.48
C ILE A 172 -24.02 14.99 -16.81
N GLU A 173 -24.98 15.12 -17.75
CA GLU A 173 -25.59 16.40 -18.08
C GLU A 173 -26.27 17.01 -16.85
N GLY A 174 -26.06 18.30 -16.61
CA GLY A 174 -26.60 19.03 -15.45
C GLY A 174 -25.80 18.85 -14.15
N GLN A 175 -24.73 18.09 -14.10
CA GLN A 175 -23.94 17.92 -12.88
C GLN A 175 -23.43 19.25 -12.31
N ALA A 176 -22.96 20.16 -13.15
CA ALA A 176 -22.52 21.50 -12.73
C ALA A 176 -23.64 22.41 -12.21
N GLN A 177 -24.90 22.08 -12.48
CA GLN A 177 -26.07 22.83 -12.03
C GLN A 177 -26.63 22.31 -10.70
N PHE A 178 -26.14 21.16 -10.22
CA PHE A 178 -26.57 20.60 -8.95
C PHE A 178 -26.14 21.50 -7.78
N GLN A 179 -27.11 21.98 -6.99
CA GLN A 179 -26.89 22.90 -5.87
C GLN A 179 -26.64 22.17 -4.53
N GLY A 180 -26.74 20.87 -4.50
CA GLY A 180 -26.49 20.06 -3.32
C GLY A 180 -25.00 19.82 -3.07
N LYS A 181 -24.66 19.21 -1.93
CA LYS A 181 -23.28 18.83 -1.58
C LYS A 181 -22.86 17.64 -2.42
N THR A 182 -21.75 17.79 -3.13
CA THR A 182 -21.11 16.71 -3.88
C THR A 182 -19.91 16.17 -3.09
N MET A 183 -19.77 14.85 -3.01
CA MET A 183 -18.70 14.16 -2.31
C MET A 183 -18.18 13.02 -3.19
N HIS A 184 -16.89 12.69 -3.03
CA HIS A 184 -16.27 11.55 -3.68
C HIS A 184 -15.53 10.68 -2.65
#